data_1d90ca523cae52bddd7d0f427c6bdcbb
#
_entry.id   1d90ca523cae52bddd7d0f427c6bdcbb
#
_cell.length_a   1.000
_cell.length_b   1.000
_cell.length_c   1.000
_cell.angle_alpha   90.00
_cell.angle_beta   90.00
_cell.angle_gamma   90.00
#
_symmetry.space_group_name_H-M   'P 1'
#
loop_
_entity.id
_entity.type
_entity.pdbx_description
1 polymer ?
#
loop_
_entity_poly.entity_id
_entity_poly.type
_entity_poly.pdbx_seq_one_letter_code
_entity_poly.pdbx_strand_id
1 'polypeptide(L)'
;MKKTLLLLLLVGGLAYGQKEMPSVSLKTTENKTVNVKTDFAEKDKIYVFAFWATWCTPCIKELEAINEHYADWSKELNMEVVAVSIDDSRTEKRVKPLLNGKKWPYTVLLDSNQNLKRALSIANVPYTIIVKNGAVVHVHNGYNQGGETELYNTLKSL
;
A
#
# COMPACT_ATOMS: atom_id res chain seq x y z
N MET A 1 -36.72 -20.20 -48.86
CA MET A 1 -36.01 -20.71 -47.67
C MET A 1 -34.88 -19.70 -47.32
N LYS A 2 -35.11 -18.80 -46.38
CA LYS A 2 -34.15 -17.77 -45.96
C LYS A 2 -33.37 -18.33 -44.75
N LYS A 3 -32.08 -18.60 -44.91
CA LYS A 3 -31.18 -19.00 -43.82
C LYS A 3 -30.73 -17.73 -43.09
N THR A 4 -31.28 -17.52 -41.90
CA THR A 4 -30.85 -16.44 -40.97
C THR A 4 -29.56 -16.89 -40.26
N LEU A 5 -28.43 -16.29 -40.61
CA LEU A 5 -27.14 -16.52 -39.98
C LEU A 5 -27.08 -15.69 -38.70
N LEU A 6 -27.20 -16.34 -37.54
CA LEU A 6 -27.10 -15.71 -36.21
C LEU A 6 -25.63 -15.52 -35.88
N LEU A 7 -25.13 -14.30 -36.03
CA LEU A 7 -23.75 -13.92 -35.66
C LEU A 7 -23.67 -13.73 -34.14
N LEU A 8 -23.13 -14.72 -33.41
CA LEU A 8 -22.83 -14.60 -31.98
C LEU A 8 -21.61 -13.73 -31.81
N LEU A 9 -21.81 -12.46 -31.42
CA LEU A 9 -20.75 -11.58 -30.98
C LEU A 9 -20.28 -12.02 -29.58
N LEU A 10 -19.17 -12.75 -29.51
CA LEU A 10 -18.42 -12.98 -28.27
C LEU A 10 -17.77 -11.66 -27.84
N VAL A 11 -18.44 -10.94 -26.95
CA VAL A 11 -17.83 -9.83 -26.23
C VAL A 11 -16.88 -10.43 -25.18
N GLY A 12 -15.65 -10.68 -25.59
CA GLY A 12 -14.57 -11.02 -24.70
C GLY A 12 -14.21 -9.80 -23.84
N GLY A 13 -14.79 -9.69 -22.65
CA GLY A 13 -14.37 -8.70 -21.67
C GLY A 13 -12.92 -8.98 -21.30
N LEU A 14 -12.01 -8.06 -21.66
CA LEU A 14 -10.65 -8.01 -21.12
C LEU A 14 -10.78 -7.70 -19.63
N ALA A 15 -10.87 -8.74 -18.80
CA ALA A 15 -10.67 -8.61 -17.37
C ALA A 15 -9.20 -8.18 -17.17
N TYR A 16 -8.96 -6.87 -17.01
CA TYR A 16 -7.71 -6.41 -16.44
C TYR A 16 -7.63 -7.01 -15.04
N GLY A 17 -6.87 -8.09 -14.90
CA GLY A 17 -6.67 -8.76 -13.64
C GLY A 17 -6.00 -7.80 -12.65
N GLN A 18 -6.75 -7.35 -11.65
CA GLN A 18 -6.17 -6.61 -10.54
C GLN A 18 -5.09 -7.48 -9.90
N LYS A 19 -3.91 -6.92 -9.68
CA LYS A 19 -2.79 -7.65 -9.08
C LYS A 19 -3.13 -7.95 -7.63
N GLU A 20 -3.25 -9.23 -7.27
CA GLU A 20 -3.44 -9.64 -5.88
C GLU A 20 -2.20 -9.33 -5.04
N MET A 21 -2.42 -9.08 -3.75
CA MET A 21 -1.33 -8.99 -2.78
C MET A 21 -0.57 -10.32 -2.70
N PRO A 22 0.77 -10.30 -2.77
CA PRO A 22 1.58 -11.53 -2.66
C PRO A 22 1.53 -12.07 -1.24
N SER A 23 1.63 -13.41 -1.10
CA SER A 23 1.75 -14.04 0.22
C SER A 23 3.19 -13.90 0.73
N VAL A 24 3.47 -12.82 1.43
CA VAL A 24 4.76 -12.52 2.05
C VAL A 24 4.56 -12.27 3.53
N SER A 25 5.40 -12.91 4.36
CA SER A 25 5.39 -12.68 5.81
C SER A 25 6.48 -11.69 6.19
N LEU A 26 6.09 -10.68 6.95
CA LEU A 26 6.96 -9.64 7.48
C LEU A 26 6.90 -9.58 9.01
N LYS A 27 7.82 -8.89 9.63
CA LYS A 27 7.82 -8.59 11.06
C LYS A 27 7.25 -7.19 11.32
N THR A 28 6.48 -7.06 12.39
CA THR A 28 6.20 -5.74 12.97
C THR A 28 7.38 -5.25 13.81
N THR A 29 7.33 -3.99 14.22
CA THR A 29 8.32 -3.41 15.16
C THR A 29 8.30 -4.10 16.54
N GLU A 30 7.21 -4.77 16.91
CA GLU A 30 7.06 -5.58 18.13
C GLU A 30 7.46 -7.05 17.91
N ASN A 31 8.10 -7.37 16.79
CA ASN A 31 8.55 -8.70 16.40
C ASN A 31 7.43 -9.74 16.18
N LYS A 32 6.19 -9.30 15.94
CA LYS A 32 5.10 -10.18 15.49
C LYS A 32 5.27 -10.47 14.01
N THR A 33 4.96 -11.70 13.59
CA THR A 33 4.92 -12.06 12.17
C THR A 33 3.50 -11.84 11.64
N VAL A 34 3.38 -11.15 10.51
CA VAL A 34 2.13 -10.93 9.79
C VAL A 34 2.32 -11.32 8.31
N ASN A 35 1.29 -11.85 7.69
CA ASN A 35 1.28 -12.14 6.25
C ASN A 35 0.46 -11.07 5.54
N VAL A 36 1.09 -10.35 4.60
CA VAL A 36 0.45 -9.18 3.98
C VAL A 36 -0.76 -9.53 3.10
N LYS A 37 -0.90 -10.78 2.66
CA LYS A 37 -2.07 -11.21 1.89
C LYS A 37 -3.27 -11.52 2.78
N THR A 38 -3.07 -12.14 3.94
CA THR A 38 -4.15 -12.62 4.79
C THR A 38 -4.56 -11.66 5.89
N ASP A 39 -3.57 -10.96 6.46
CA ASP A 39 -3.81 -10.13 7.65
C ASP A 39 -4.29 -8.71 7.30
N PHE A 40 -4.21 -8.34 6.01
CA PHE A 40 -4.69 -7.07 5.46
C PHE A 40 -5.74 -7.28 4.34
N ALA A 41 -6.66 -8.22 4.56
CA ALA A 41 -7.71 -8.57 3.60
C ALA A 41 -9.14 -8.43 4.18
N GLU A 42 -9.30 -7.60 5.21
CA GLU A 42 -10.63 -7.32 5.78
C GLU A 42 -11.55 -6.73 4.70
N LYS A 43 -12.76 -7.28 4.62
CA LYS A 43 -13.73 -6.89 3.60
C LYS A 43 -14.10 -5.41 3.73
N ASP A 44 -14.14 -4.72 2.61
CA ASP A 44 -14.52 -3.32 2.48
C ASP A 44 -13.62 -2.33 3.25
N LYS A 45 -12.48 -2.79 3.80
CA LYS A 45 -11.45 -1.94 4.37
C LYS A 45 -10.39 -1.61 3.33
N ILE A 46 -9.93 -0.36 3.35
CA ILE A 46 -8.88 0.13 2.47
C ILE A 46 -7.56 0.12 3.23
N TYR A 47 -6.53 -0.48 2.64
CA TYR A 47 -5.18 -0.46 3.19
C TYR A 47 -4.26 0.34 2.28
N VAL A 48 -3.58 1.32 2.84
CA VAL A 48 -2.58 2.14 2.14
C VAL A 48 -1.21 1.66 2.57
N PHE A 49 -0.56 0.88 1.71
CA PHE A 49 0.81 0.42 1.94
C PHE A 49 1.79 1.46 1.41
N ALA A 50 2.45 2.18 2.29
CA ALA A 50 3.46 3.18 1.96
C ALA A 50 4.86 2.60 2.20
N PHE A 51 5.62 2.39 1.14
CA PHE A 51 7.00 1.89 1.18
C PHE A 51 7.96 3.03 1.41
N TRP A 52 8.77 2.91 2.46
CA TRP A 52 9.66 3.97 2.93
C TRP A 52 10.97 3.42 3.50
N ALA A 53 11.90 4.31 3.83
CA ALA A 53 13.10 3.97 4.59
C ALA A 53 13.54 5.16 5.45
N THR A 54 14.32 4.89 6.49
CA THR A 54 14.84 5.93 7.41
C THR A 54 15.74 6.95 6.72
N TRP A 55 16.35 6.58 5.61
CA TRP A 55 17.21 7.45 4.77
C TRP A 55 16.45 8.14 3.63
N CYS A 56 15.14 7.89 3.49
CA CYS A 56 14.32 8.45 2.42
C CYS A 56 13.56 9.69 2.90
N THR A 57 14.14 10.87 2.75
CA THR A 57 13.53 12.14 3.17
C THR A 57 12.14 12.38 2.54
N PRO A 58 11.91 12.20 1.23
CA PRO A 58 10.56 12.41 0.66
C PRO A 58 9.54 11.39 1.19
N CYS A 59 9.94 10.16 1.53
CA CYS A 59 9.05 9.17 2.15
C CYS A 59 8.56 9.64 3.52
N ILE A 60 9.48 10.18 4.33
CA ILE A 60 9.16 10.70 5.66
C ILE A 60 8.19 11.87 5.54
N LYS A 61 8.39 12.77 4.58
CA LYS A 61 7.48 13.88 4.32
C LYS A 61 6.08 13.41 3.90
N GLU A 62 5.99 12.39 3.04
CA GLU A 62 4.72 11.78 2.66
C GLU A 62 3.97 11.25 3.88
N LEU A 63 4.64 10.43 4.69
CA LEU A 63 4.04 9.84 5.90
C LEU A 63 3.67 10.90 6.94
N GLU A 64 4.41 12.01 7.05
CA GLU A 64 4.03 13.14 7.90
C GLU A 64 2.80 13.87 7.39
N ALA A 65 2.74 14.17 6.09
CA ALA A 65 1.58 14.82 5.48
C ALA A 65 0.30 13.96 5.61
N ILE A 66 0.41 12.65 5.41
CA ILE A 66 -0.71 11.72 5.66
C ILE A 66 -1.11 11.75 7.14
N ASN A 67 -0.14 11.81 8.07
CA ASN A 67 -0.41 11.78 9.51
C ASN A 67 -1.21 13.00 9.99
N GLU A 68 -1.01 14.17 9.37
CA GLU A 68 -1.76 15.38 9.70
C GLU A 68 -3.28 15.19 9.52
N HIS A 69 -3.69 14.30 8.62
CA HIS A 69 -5.10 14.05 8.27
C HIS A 69 -5.60 12.65 8.67
N TYR A 70 -4.71 11.77 9.12
CA TYR A 70 -5.00 10.34 9.29
C TYR A 70 -6.18 10.07 10.23
N ALA A 71 -6.29 10.81 11.33
CA ALA A 71 -7.37 10.62 12.29
C ALA A 71 -8.77 10.85 11.70
N ASP A 72 -8.88 11.78 10.75
CA ASP A 72 -10.13 12.09 10.06
C ASP A 72 -10.37 11.08 8.93
N TRP A 73 -9.35 10.82 8.10
CA TRP A 73 -9.47 9.89 6.98
C TRP A 73 -9.78 8.46 7.42
N SER A 74 -9.16 7.98 8.49
CA SER A 74 -9.40 6.63 9.00
C SER A 74 -10.82 6.41 9.49
N LYS A 75 -11.49 7.46 10.01
CA LYS A 75 -12.90 7.41 10.42
C LYS A 75 -13.84 7.50 9.23
N GLU A 76 -13.56 8.43 8.28
CA GLU A 76 -14.41 8.68 7.13
C GLU A 76 -14.39 7.54 6.12
N LEU A 77 -13.22 6.96 5.86
CA LEU A 77 -12.97 6.08 4.71
C LEU A 77 -12.77 4.60 5.08
N ASN A 78 -12.91 4.23 6.36
CA ASN A 78 -12.59 2.88 6.85
C ASN A 78 -11.23 2.39 6.32
N MET A 79 -10.18 3.19 6.52
CA MET A 79 -8.86 2.93 5.98
C MET A 79 -7.79 2.78 7.06
N GLU A 80 -6.71 2.10 6.70
CA GLU A 80 -5.52 1.93 7.54
C GLU A 80 -4.26 2.17 6.72
N VAL A 81 -3.29 2.90 7.30
CA VAL A 81 -1.95 3.04 6.72
C VAL A 81 -1.04 1.95 7.27
N VAL A 82 -0.38 1.25 6.36
CA VAL A 82 0.64 0.25 6.63
C VAL A 82 1.98 0.77 6.09
N ALA A 83 2.82 1.28 6.98
CA ALA A 83 4.13 1.81 6.61
C ALA A 83 5.14 0.66 6.52
N VAL A 84 5.59 0.31 5.30
CA VAL A 84 6.52 -0.78 5.05
C VAL A 84 7.93 -0.24 4.91
N SER A 85 8.77 -0.44 5.94
CA SER A 85 10.19 -0.07 5.88
C SER A 85 10.96 -1.06 5.01
N ILE A 86 11.71 -0.53 4.05
CA ILE A 86 12.69 -1.29 3.24
C ILE A 86 14.12 -1.14 3.77
N ASP A 87 14.30 -0.61 4.98
CA ASP A 87 15.59 -0.56 5.65
C ASP A 87 16.17 -1.99 5.76
N ASP A 88 17.38 -2.18 5.26
CA ASP A 88 18.07 -3.47 5.33
C ASP A 88 18.78 -3.68 6.70
N SER A 89 19.48 -4.78 6.86
CA SER A 89 20.18 -5.14 8.10
C SER A 89 21.13 -4.05 8.64
N ARG A 90 21.60 -3.13 7.77
CA ARG A 90 22.49 -2.03 8.15
C ARG A 90 21.74 -0.85 8.77
N THR A 91 20.51 -0.61 8.31
CA THR A 91 19.72 0.60 8.66
C THR A 91 18.47 0.30 9.48
N GLU A 92 17.95 -0.94 9.50
CA GLU A 92 16.74 -1.35 10.23
C GLU A 92 16.72 -0.89 11.69
N LYS A 93 17.87 -0.92 12.38
CA LYS A 93 18.00 -0.46 13.76
C LYS A 93 17.64 1.02 13.96
N ARG A 94 17.57 1.82 12.88
CA ARG A 94 17.17 3.23 12.91
C ARG A 94 15.65 3.42 12.91
N VAL A 95 14.89 2.40 12.53
CA VAL A 95 13.42 2.47 12.37
C VAL A 95 12.75 2.81 13.70
N LYS A 96 12.96 2.01 14.75
CA LYS A 96 12.33 2.25 16.06
C LYS A 96 12.65 3.62 16.67
N PRO A 97 13.91 4.09 16.71
CA PRO A 97 14.24 5.42 17.19
C PRO A 97 13.52 6.54 16.42
N LEU A 98 13.42 6.42 15.09
CA LEU A 98 12.69 7.38 14.27
C LEU A 98 11.20 7.38 14.62
N LEU A 99 10.55 6.22 14.70
CA LEU A 99 9.13 6.09 15.04
C LEU A 99 8.82 6.68 16.41
N ASN A 100 9.69 6.48 17.41
CA ASN A 100 9.51 7.07 18.73
C ASN A 100 9.47 8.59 18.69
N GLY A 101 10.22 9.22 17.79
CA GLY A 101 10.20 10.66 17.56
C GLY A 101 8.98 11.15 16.78
N LYS A 102 8.52 10.37 15.81
CA LYS A 102 7.41 10.74 14.92
C LYS A 102 6.03 10.48 15.51
N LYS A 103 5.90 9.44 16.35
CA LYS A 103 4.62 9.02 16.97
C LYS A 103 3.50 8.75 15.94
N TRP A 104 3.86 8.19 14.78
CA TRP A 104 2.88 7.82 13.76
C TRP A 104 1.97 6.69 14.29
N PRO A 105 0.65 6.79 14.08
CA PRO A 105 -0.32 5.77 14.52
C PRO A 105 -0.44 4.58 13.56
N TYR A 106 0.53 4.40 12.68
CA TYR A 106 0.51 3.42 11.60
C TYR A 106 0.92 2.02 12.08
N THR A 107 0.38 0.99 11.45
CA THR A 107 1.01 -0.32 11.46
C THR A 107 2.32 -0.26 10.70
N VAL A 108 3.44 -0.62 11.35
CA VAL A 108 4.77 -0.58 10.73
C VAL A 108 5.30 -1.99 10.53
N LEU A 109 5.64 -2.31 9.27
CA LEU A 109 6.23 -3.58 8.87
C LEU A 109 7.68 -3.40 8.44
N LEU A 110 8.51 -4.41 8.69
CA LEU A 110 9.94 -4.45 8.37
C LEU A 110 10.15 -5.43 7.22
N ASP A 111 10.46 -4.92 6.04
CA ASP A 111 10.82 -5.72 4.85
C ASP A 111 12.35 -5.71 4.63
N SER A 112 13.09 -6.05 5.68
CA SER A 112 14.56 -5.94 5.74
C SER A 112 15.28 -6.75 4.67
N ASN A 113 14.67 -7.83 4.20
CA ASN A 113 15.15 -8.62 3.07
C ASN A 113 14.57 -8.17 1.72
N GLN A 114 13.73 -7.13 1.71
CA GLN A 114 13.04 -6.58 0.54
C GLN A 114 12.23 -7.64 -0.25
N ASN A 115 11.64 -8.62 0.45
CA ASN A 115 10.86 -9.68 -0.15
C ASN A 115 9.55 -9.16 -0.74
N LEU A 116 8.82 -8.33 0.01
CA LEU A 116 7.58 -7.71 -0.45
C LEU A 116 7.86 -6.70 -1.56
N LYS A 117 8.88 -5.87 -1.38
CA LYS A 117 9.33 -4.92 -2.41
C LYS A 117 9.59 -5.61 -3.74
N ARG A 118 10.33 -6.74 -3.74
CA ARG A 118 10.61 -7.52 -4.95
C ARG A 118 9.36 -8.19 -5.52
N ALA A 119 8.52 -8.81 -4.69
CA ALA A 119 7.30 -9.48 -5.13
C ALA A 119 6.31 -8.51 -5.83
N LEU A 120 6.30 -7.24 -5.41
CA LEU A 120 5.51 -6.18 -6.02
C LEU A 120 6.23 -5.47 -7.17
N SER A 121 7.50 -5.81 -7.46
CA SER A 121 8.34 -5.19 -8.49
C SER A 121 8.59 -3.69 -8.27
N ILE A 122 8.68 -3.28 -7.00
CA ILE A 122 8.92 -1.87 -6.62
C ILE A 122 10.40 -1.55 -6.84
N ALA A 123 10.68 -0.58 -7.69
CA ALA A 123 12.06 -0.15 -7.96
C ALA A 123 12.58 0.81 -6.88
N ASN A 124 11.86 1.90 -6.63
CA ASN A 124 12.29 3.00 -5.77
C ASN A 124 11.21 3.34 -4.74
N VAL A 125 11.57 4.10 -3.71
CA VAL A 125 10.69 4.71 -2.72
C VAL A 125 10.80 6.24 -2.79
N PRO A 126 9.76 7.01 -2.45
CA PRO A 126 8.44 6.59 -1.96
C PRO A 126 7.63 5.82 -3.01
N TYR A 127 6.92 4.83 -2.56
CA TYR A 127 6.01 4.06 -3.42
C TYR A 127 4.80 3.65 -2.58
N THR A 128 3.60 4.04 -3.01
CA THR A 128 2.38 3.79 -2.26
C THR A 128 1.41 2.97 -3.10
N ILE A 129 0.86 1.90 -2.52
CA ILE A 129 -0.19 1.12 -3.15
C ILE A 129 -1.44 1.15 -2.28
N ILE A 130 -2.60 1.18 -2.92
CA ILE A 130 -3.88 1.05 -2.25
C ILE A 130 -4.40 -0.36 -2.51
N VAL A 131 -4.76 -1.04 -1.43
CA VAL A 131 -5.28 -2.41 -1.45
C VAL A 131 -6.70 -2.41 -0.91
N LYS A 132 -7.62 -3.04 -1.62
CA LYS A 132 -9.01 -3.26 -1.21
C LYS A 132 -9.40 -4.69 -1.55
N ASN A 133 -10.01 -5.40 -0.59
CA ASN A 133 -10.39 -6.81 -0.75
C ASN A 133 -9.25 -7.72 -1.25
N GLY A 134 -8.01 -7.48 -0.76
CA GLY A 134 -6.83 -8.28 -1.10
C GLY A 134 -6.19 -8.00 -2.46
N ALA A 135 -6.72 -7.05 -3.22
CA ALA A 135 -6.20 -6.67 -4.53
C ALA A 135 -5.62 -5.25 -4.53
N VAL A 136 -4.54 -5.04 -5.27
CA VAL A 136 -3.98 -3.71 -5.52
C VAL A 136 -4.88 -2.98 -6.51
N VAL A 137 -5.53 -1.90 -6.06
CA VAL A 137 -6.49 -1.12 -6.85
C VAL A 137 -5.89 0.20 -7.36
N HIS A 138 -4.84 0.70 -6.73
CA HIS A 138 -4.14 1.91 -7.17
C HIS A 138 -2.66 1.87 -6.79
N VAL A 139 -1.84 2.56 -7.58
CA VAL A 139 -0.39 2.72 -7.36
C VAL A 139 -0.01 4.18 -7.54
N HIS A 140 0.74 4.72 -6.58
CA HIS A 140 1.36 6.02 -6.66
C HIS A 140 2.88 5.89 -6.47
N ASN A 141 3.67 6.49 -7.35
CA ASN A 141 5.14 6.41 -7.33
C ASN A 141 5.74 7.81 -7.15
N GLY A 142 6.52 7.97 -6.11
CA GLY A 142 7.10 9.26 -5.72
C GLY A 142 6.16 10.07 -4.82
N TYR A 143 6.69 11.16 -4.26
CA TYR A 143 5.93 12.13 -3.47
C TYR A 143 6.39 13.55 -3.75
N ASN A 144 5.44 14.42 -4.02
CA ASN A 144 5.59 15.87 -4.05
C ASN A 144 4.68 16.47 -2.98
N GLN A 145 5.05 17.61 -2.44
CA GLN A 145 4.24 18.33 -1.45
C GLN A 145 2.84 18.61 -2.03
N GLY A 146 1.79 18.25 -1.27
CA GLY A 146 0.39 18.31 -1.70
C GLY A 146 -0.13 17.00 -2.32
N GLY A 147 0.73 15.99 -2.54
CA GLY A 147 0.34 14.69 -3.09
C GLY A 147 -0.62 13.89 -2.19
N GLU A 148 -0.64 14.19 -0.89
CA GLU A 148 -1.60 13.64 0.06
C GLU A 148 -3.04 13.99 -0.30
N THR A 149 -3.28 15.14 -0.93
CA THR A 149 -4.62 15.54 -1.43
C THR A 149 -5.07 14.63 -2.58
N GLU A 150 -4.17 14.28 -3.50
CA GLU A 150 -4.47 13.35 -4.59
C GLU A 150 -4.75 11.95 -4.04
N LEU A 151 -3.95 11.49 -3.07
CA LEU A 151 -4.19 10.23 -2.37
C LEU A 151 -5.59 10.21 -1.74
N TYR A 152 -5.97 11.24 -1.01
CA TYR A 152 -7.29 11.35 -0.40
C TYR A 152 -8.43 11.28 -1.41
N ASN A 153 -8.33 12.03 -2.51
CA ASN A 153 -9.34 12.01 -3.58
C ASN A 153 -9.46 10.62 -4.20
N THR A 154 -8.34 9.92 -4.38
CA THR A 154 -8.32 8.52 -4.86
C THR A 154 -9.03 7.60 -3.86
N LEU A 155 -8.70 7.70 -2.57
CA LEU A 155 -9.35 6.90 -1.52
C LEU A 155 -10.87 7.10 -1.47
N LYS A 156 -11.35 8.34 -1.66
CA LYS A 156 -12.79 8.65 -1.71
C LYS A 156 -13.51 8.08 -2.92
N SER A 157 -12.80 7.79 -3.99
CA SER A 157 -13.38 7.24 -5.22
C SER A 157 -13.53 5.72 -5.21
N LEU A 158 -13.02 5.03 -4.18
CA LEU A 158 -13.02 3.57 -4.04
C LEU A 158 -14.22 3.07 -3.25
#